data_64df23775e3ac498083b258ffcb069ec
#
_entry.id   64df23775e3ac498083b258ffcb069ec
#
_cell.length_a   1.000
_cell.length_b   1.000
_cell.length_c   1.000
_cell.angle_alpha   90.00
_cell.angle_beta   90.00
_cell.angle_gamma   90.00
#
_symmetry.space_group_name_H-M   'P 1'
#
loop_
_entity.id
_entity.type
_entity.pdbx_description
1 polymer ?
#
loop_
_entity_poly.entity_id
_entity_poly.type
_entity_poly.pdbx_seq_one_letter_code
_entity_poly.pdbx_strand_id
1 'polypeptide(L)'
;YIPASIEECEKKGREQYDSSRGFVVSIHALKEMAVDDLIWTRHNGIYYLCRVLSTWKYNCDTAHVYEDVINYVDVEFHEIGTVEMVPGKIVNSFRASSAMQRINNDIQLKYSEHLYNTITGTQFYPECTVKKEEILDFLQPEDVEEAVSLYLQLKKGYLIYSSTNKLDTQTYELV
;
A
#
# COMPACT_ATOMS: atom_id res chain seq x y z
N TYR A 1 12.45 30.21 -2.38
CA TYR A 1 12.48 29.76 -3.77
C TYR A 1 11.25 28.89 -4.03
N ILE A 2 10.53 29.16 -5.09
CA ILE A 2 9.36 28.41 -5.52
C ILE A 2 9.69 27.83 -6.89
N PRO A 3 9.82 26.49 -7.05
CA PRO A 3 10.08 25.88 -8.34
C PRO A 3 8.88 26.07 -9.28
N ALA A 4 9.15 26.35 -10.55
CA ALA A 4 8.12 26.50 -11.58
C ALA A 4 7.56 25.16 -12.07
N SER A 5 8.29 24.07 -11.84
CA SER A 5 7.89 22.71 -12.22
C SER A 5 8.48 21.66 -11.28
N ILE A 6 7.94 20.44 -11.36
CA ILE A 6 8.45 19.31 -10.58
C ILE A 6 9.88 18.92 -10.98
N GLU A 7 10.24 19.08 -12.25
CA GLU A 7 11.60 18.84 -12.76
C GLU A 7 12.61 19.82 -12.16
N GLU A 8 12.21 21.07 -11.98
CA GLU A 8 13.04 22.07 -11.33
C GLU A 8 13.19 21.79 -9.84
N CYS A 9 12.12 21.34 -9.18
CA CYS A 9 12.15 20.88 -7.79
C CYS A 9 13.11 19.69 -7.63
N GLU A 10 13.05 18.70 -8.50
CA GLU A 10 13.94 17.54 -8.52
C GLU A 10 15.40 17.96 -8.69
N LYS A 11 15.68 18.85 -9.66
CA LYS A 11 17.03 19.33 -9.90
C LYS A 11 17.61 20.01 -8.65
N LYS A 12 16.85 20.89 -8.02
CA LYS A 12 17.27 21.60 -6.80
C LYS A 12 17.42 20.66 -5.61
N GLY A 13 16.55 19.68 -5.47
CA GLY A 13 16.68 18.66 -4.44
C GLY A 13 17.95 17.83 -4.61
N ARG A 14 18.30 17.46 -5.83
CA ARG A 14 19.59 16.76 -6.11
C ARG A 14 20.79 17.60 -5.75
N GLU A 15 20.76 18.92 -6.04
CA GLU A 15 21.82 19.86 -5.66
C GLU A 15 21.96 19.99 -4.13
N GLN A 16 20.85 19.94 -3.39
CA GLN A 16 20.81 20.18 -1.95
C GLN A 16 21.08 18.93 -1.12
N TYR A 17 20.58 17.75 -1.53
CA TYR A 17 20.61 16.52 -0.73
C TYR A 17 21.60 15.47 -1.21
N ASP A 18 22.53 15.84 -2.06
CA ASP A 18 23.65 15.00 -2.54
C ASP A 18 23.23 13.54 -2.81
N SER A 19 22.39 13.33 -3.80
CA SER A 19 21.93 12.01 -4.27
C SER A 19 21.05 11.18 -3.30
N SER A 20 20.27 11.80 -2.42
CA SER A 20 19.35 11.01 -1.59
C SER A 20 18.31 10.29 -2.47
N ARG A 21 18.45 8.96 -2.59
CA ARG A 21 17.51 8.12 -3.35
C ARG A 21 16.05 8.32 -2.90
N GLY A 22 15.84 8.55 -1.61
CA GLY A 22 14.51 8.75 -1.04
C GLY A 22 13.79 9.97 -1.61
N PHE A 23 14.46 11.12 -1.70
CA PHE A 23 13.90 12.34 -2.28
C PHE A 23 13.52 12.14 -3.74
N VAL A 24 14.44 11.58 -4.55
CA VAL A 24 14.20 11.36 -5.98
C VAL A 24 13.02 10.42 -6.21
N VAL A 25 12.95 9.32 -5.47
CA VAL A 25 11.82 8.37 -5.57
C VAL A 25 10.49 9.04 -5.20
N SER A 26 10.46 9.84 -4.14
CA SER A 26 9.25 10.54 -3.71
C SER A 26 8.79 11.57 -4.73
N ILE A 27 9.70 12.37 -5.30
CA ILE A 27 9.36 13.36 -6.33
C ILE A 27 8.88 12.68 -7.62
N HIS A 28 9.52 11.59 -8.05
CA HIS A 28 9.04 10.83 -9.22
C HIS A 28 7.65 10.22 -8.97
N ALA A 29 7.41 9.68 -7.79
CA ALA A 29 6.09 9.16 -7.45
C ALA A 29 5.02 10.25 -7.49
N LEU A 30 5.29 11.44 -6.94
CA LEU A 30 4.37 12.58 -7.02
C LEU A 30 4.12 13.04 -8.46
N LYS A 31 5.14 13.00 -9.31
CA LYS A 31 5.04 13.35 -10.74
C LYS A 31 4.14 12.38 -11.51
N GLU A 32 4.21 11.10 -11.19
CA GLU A 32 3.46 10.05 -11.88
C GLU A 32 2.02 9.90 -11.38
N MET A 33 1.69 10.49 -10.23
CA MET A 33 0.33 10.44 -9.69
C MET A 33 -0.65 11.22 -10.56
N ALA A 34 -1.73 10.58 -10.93
CA ALA A 34 -2.87 11.18 -11.60
C ALA A 34 -4.03 11.38 -10.62
N VAL A 35 -4.91 12.33 -10.95
CA VAL A 35 -6.20 12.45 -10.26
C VAL A 35 -6.95 11.13 -10.41
N ASP A 36 -7.60 10.69 -9.33
CA ASP A 36 -8.29 9.41 -9.20
C ASP A 36 -7.39 8.17 -9.04
N ASP A 37 -6.07 8.31 -8.95
CA ASP A 37 -5.23 7.22 -8.48
C ASP A 37 -5.56 6.87 -7.02
N LEU A 38 -5.42 5.59 -6.67
CA LEU A 38 -5.60 5.09 -5.32
C LEU A 38 -4.26 4.86 -4.62
N ILE A 39 -4.15 5.36 -3.41
CA ILE A 39 -2.94 5.28 -2.57
C ILE A 39 -3.29 4.58 -1.27
N TRP A 40 -2.50 3.57 -0.91
CA TRP A 40 -2.52 3.01 0.43
C TRP A 40 -1.50 3.73 1.31
N THR A 41 -1.92 4.10 2.52
CA THR A 41 -1.03 4.63 3.55
C THR A 41 -1.30 4.00 4.90
N ARG A 42 -0.33 4.12 5.82
CA ARG A 42 -0.44 3.53 7.16
C ARG A 42 0.07 4.51 8.21
N HIS A 43 -0.70 4.66 9.28
CA HIS A 43 -0.30 5.44 10.44
C HIS A 43 -0.72 4.71 11.73
N ASN A 44 0.20 4.53 12.68
CA ASN A 44 -0.04 3.87 13.97
C ASN A 44 -0.76 2.50 13.88
N GLY A 45 -0.42 1.69 12.88
CA GLY A 45 -1.02 0.36 12.68
C GLY A 45 -2.37 0.37 11.96
N ILE A 46 -2.95 1.53 11.69
CA ILE A 46 -4.17 1.69 10.91
C ILE A 46 -3.82 1.98 9.45
N TYR A 47 -4.50 1.31 8.55
CA TYR A 47 -4.39 1.48 7.11
C TYR A 47 -5.50 2.38 6.59
N TYR A 48 -5.15 3.16 5.59
CA TYR A 48 -6.05 4.08 4.90
C TYR A 48 -5.95 3.87 3.40
N LEU A 49 -7.09 3.95 2.73
CA LEU A 49 -7.18 4.04 1.28
C LEU A 49 -7.50 5.49 0.92
N CYS A 50 -6.66 6.08 0.08
CA CYS A 50 -6.79 7.48 -0.30
C CYS A 50 -7.00 7.59 -1.81
N ARG A 51 -7.90 8.49 -2.25
CA ARG A 51 -8.05 8.87 -3.66
C ARG A 51 -7.37 10.21 -3.90
N VAL A 52 -6.56 10.28 -4.94
CA VAL A 52 -5.86 11.49 -5.36
C VAL A 52 -6.85 12.49 -5.96
N LEU A 53 -6.84 13.73 -5.46
CA LEU A 53 -7.74 14.80 -5.87
C LEU A 53 -7.05 15.88 -6.70
N SER A 54 -5.73 15.96 -6.67
CA SER A 54 -4.97 16.97 -7.40
C SER A 54 -3.67 16.43 -7.95
N THR A 55 -3.14 17.08 -8.98
CA THR A 55 -1.74 16.91 -9.38
C THR A 55 -0.80 17.52 -8.34
N TRP A 56 0.51 17.27 -8.48
CA TRP A 56 1.55 17.80 -7.61
C TRP A 56 1.39 19.31 -7.35
N LYS A 57 1.60 19.66 -6.09
CA LYS A 57 1.62 21.03 -5.60
C LYS A 57 2.91 21.30 -4.82
N TYR A 58 3.34 22.54 -4.84
CA TYR A 58 4.44 23.04 -4.05
C TYR A 58 3.99 24.25 -3.24
N ASN A 59 4.18 24.21 -1.93
CA ASN A 59 3.92 25.34 -1.06
C ASN A 59 5.00 25.44 0.02
N CYS A 60 5.63 26.61 0.13
CA CYS A 60 6.69 26.92 1.08
C CYS A 60 6.28 27.98 2.11
N ASP A 61 4.99 28.16 2.38
CA ASP A 61 4.55 28.98 3.48
C ASP A 61 4.99 28.41 4.85
N THR A 62 4.92 29.23 5.88
CA THR A 62 5.45 28.87 7.22
C THR A 62 4.77 27.61 7.79
N ALA A 63 3.47 27.41 7.55
CA ALA A 63 2.75 26.25 8.04
C ALA A 63 3.21 24.96 7.34
N HIS A 64 3.29 24.97 6.01
CA HIS A 64 3.74 23.81 5.22
C HIS A 64 5.21 23.46 5.51
N VAL A 65 6.07 24.44 5.71
CA VAL A 65 7.47 24.22 6.10
C VAL A 65 7.57 23.62 7.49
N TYR A 66 6.75 24.10 8.44
CA TYR A 66 6.74 23.58 9.79
C TYR A 66 6.28 22.12 9.87
N GLU A 67 5.31 21.75 9.05
CA GLU A 67 4.77 20.39 8.96
C GLU A 67 5.56 19.47 8.02
N ASP A 68 6.62 19.97 7.37
CA ASP A 68 7.43 19.27 6.36
C ASP A 68 6.59 18.73 5.17
N VAL A 69 5.55 19.46 4.78
CA VAL A 69 4.63 19.13 3.69
C VAL A 69 4.75 20.14 2.55
N ILE A 70 5.95 20.30 2.02
CA ILE A 70 6.24 21.28 0.97
C ILE A 70 5.83 20.80 -0.42
N ASN A 71 6.01 19.50 -0.67
CA ASN A 71 5.62 18.84 -1.91
C ASN A 71 4.49 17.86 -1.62
N TYR A 72 3.34 18.04 -2.23
CA TYR A 72 2.17 17.24 -1.92
C TYR A 72 1.18 17.11 -3.08
N VAL A 73 0.25 16.20 -2.93
CA VAL A 73 -1.02 16.10 -3.66
C VAL A 73 -2.14 16.14 -2.64
N ASP A 74 -3.29 16.68 -3.02
CA ASP A 74 -4.48 16.56 -2.18
C ASP A 74 -5.06 15.16 -2.32
N VAL A 75 -5.54 14.62 -1.22
CA VAL A 75 -6.17 13.29 -1.20
C VAL A 75 -7.42 13.29 -0.32
N GLU A 76 -8.33 12.40 -0.63
CA GLU A 76 -9.47 12.03 0.18
C GLU A 76 -9.11 10.77 0.98
N PHE A 77 -9.21 10.81 2.31
CA PHE A 77 -8.82 9.71 3.20
C PHE A 77 -10.02 8.86 3.61
N HIS A 78 -9.88 7.53 3.52
CA HIS A 78 -10.83 6.56 4.05
C HIS A 78 -10.09 5.58 4.96
N GLU A 79 -10.49 5.51 6.22
CA GLU A 79 -9.95 4.54 7.16
C GLU A 79 -10.45 3.13 6.81
N ILE A 80 -9.52 2.18 6.72
CA ILE A 80 -9.82 0.77 6.44
C ILE A 80 -9.80 -0.04 7.74
N GLY A 81 -8.82 0.20 8.59
CA GLY A 81 -8.63 -0.52 9.85
C GLY A 81 -7.25 -1.13 10.00
N THR A 82 -7.17 -2.20 10.76
CA THR A 82 -5.92 -2.90 11.08
C THR A 82 -5.46 -3.82 9.96
N VAL A 83 -4.31 -4.48 10.16
CA VAL A 83 -3.66 -5.34 9.16
C VAL A 83 -4.56 -6.47 8.66
N GLU A 84 -5.48 -6.96 9.49
CA GLU A 84 -6.40 -8.05 9.17
C GLU A 84 -7.43 -7.65 8.09
N MET A 85 -7.63 -6.35 7.88
CA MET A 85 -8.56 -5.81 6.90
C MET A 85 -7.90 -5.52 5.54
N VAL A 86 -6.59 -5.81 5.40
CA VAL A 86 -5.80 -5.38 4.24
C VAL A 86 -5.15 -6.60 3.56
N PRO A 87 -5.27 -6.74 2.23
CA PRO A 87 -4.64 -7.83 1.50
C PRO A 87 -3.15 -7.96 1.77
N GLY A 88 -2.67 -9.19 1.92
CA GLY A 88 -1.27 -9.49 2.26
C GLY A 88 -0.26 -8.85 1.33
N LYS A 89 -0.55 -8.76 0.05
CA LYS A 89 0.32 -8.14 -0.93
C LYS A 89 0.48 -6.63 -0.71
N ILE A 90 -0.59 -5.95 -0.29
CA ILE A 90 -0.54 -4.53 0.09
C ILE A 90 0.27 -4.38 1.38
N VAL A 91 0.00 -5.20 2.40
CA VAL A 91 0.77 -5.20 3.67
C VAL A 91 2.26 -5.42 3.41
N ASN A 92 2.61 -6.39 2.56
CA ASN A 92 3.99 -6.70 2.21
C ASN A 92 4.69 -5.54 1.49
N SER A 93 3.95 -4.71 0.75
CA SER A 93 4.52 -3.52 0.11
C SER A 93 5.07 -2.52 1.12
N PHE A 94 4.50 -2.43 2.32
CA PHE A 94 4.99 -1.56 3.39
C PHE A 94 6.24 -2.06 4.12
N ARG A 95 6.72 -3.27 3.81
CA ARG A 95 7.98 -3.80 4.35
C ARG A 95 9.21 -3.29 3.61
N ALA A 96 9.04 -2.77 2.40
CA ALA A 96 10.14 -2.18 1.65
C ALA A 96 10.61 -0.88 2.29
N SER A 97 11.90 -0.59 2.18
CA SER A 97 12.51 0.63 2.72
C SER A 97 12.24 1.90 1.87
N SER A 98 11.45 1.78 0.82
CA SER A 98 11.08 2.91 -0.04
C SER A 98 9.97 3.74 0.60
N ALA A 99 10.10 5.07 0.57
CA ALA A 99 9.08 5.97 1.06
C ALA A 99 7.76 5.85 0.27
N MET A 100 7.87 5.60 -1.02
CA MET A 100 6.74 5.35 -1.93
C MET A 100 7.09 4.24 -2.91
N GLN A 101 6.10 3.45 -3.29
CA GLN A 101 6.27 2.44 -4.34
C GLN A 101 4.96 2.15 -5.06
N ARG A 102 5.06 1.78 -6.32
CA ARG A 102 3.92 1.37 -7.13
C ARG A 102 3.64 -0.11 -6.93
N ILE A 103 2.38 -0.47 -6.71
CA ILE A 103 1.92 -1.86 -6.67
C ILE A 103 1.47 -2.23 -8.09
N ASN A 104 2.34 -2.92 -8.84
CA ASN A 104 2.04 -3.38 -10.19
C ASN A 104 1.28 -4.71 -10.13
N ASN A 105 -0.01 -4.66 -9.82
CA ASN A 105 -0.85 -5.85 -9.73
C ASN A 105 -2.32 -5.48 -9.99
N ASP A 106 -2.87 -5.99 -11.07
CA ASP A 106 -4.25 -5.69 -11.49
C ASP A 106 -5.30 -6.17 -10.48
N ILE A 107 -5.04 -7.25 -9.75
CA ILE A 107 -5.95 -7.78 -8.74
C ILE A 107 -6.03 -6.81 -7.57
N GLN A 108 -4.89 -6.31 -7.10
CA GLN A 108 -4.85 -5.34 -6.00
C GLN A 108 -5.46 -4.00 -6.40
N LEU A 109 -5.29 -3.59 -7.65
CA LEU A 109 -5.96 -2.40 -8.17
C LEU A 109 -7.47 -2.57 -8.14
N LYS A 110 -8.00 -3.63 -8.74
CA LYS A 110 -9.44 -3.95 -8.75
C LYS A 110 -10.02 -4.06 -7.34
N TYR A 111 -9.28 -4.68 -6.42
CA TYR A 111 -9.69 -4.74 -5.02
C TYR A 111 -9.79 -3.35 -4.40
N SER A 112 -8.80 -2.51 -4.61
CA SER A 112 -8.77 -1.15 -4.07
C SER A 112 -9.91 -0.30 -4.63
N GLU A 113 -10.22 -0.42 -5.92
CA GLU A 113 -11.34 0.21 -6.59
C GLU A 113 -12.69 -0.26 -6.01
N HIS A 114 -12.87 -1.57 -5.84
CA HIS A 114 -14.05 -2.15 -5.23
C HIS A 114 -14.23 -1.70 -3.79
N LEU A 115 -13.16 -1.71 -3.01
CA LEU A 115 -13.16 -1.27 -1.62
C LEU A 115 -13.54 0.21 -1.50
N TYR A 116 -12.97 1.07 -2.37
CA TYR A 116 -13.33 2.48 -2.42
C TYR A 116 -14.83 2.66 -2.70
N ASN A 117 -15.37 2.00 -3.72
CA ASN A 117 -16.80 2.05 -4.04
C ASN A 117 -17.66 1.59 -2.86
N THR A 118 -17.27 0.53 -2.16
CA THR A 118 -17.98 -0.02 -1.01
C THR A 118 -18.02 0.97 0.16
N ILE A 119 -16.87 1.57 0.49
CA ILE A 119 -16.75 2.49 1.63
C ILE A 119 -17.52 3.81 1.37
N THR A 120 -17.42 4.32 0.14
CA THR A 120 -18.08 5.58 -0.22
C THR A 120 -19.57 5.41 -0.55
N GLY A 121 -20.03 4.19 -0.75
CA GLY A 121 -21.39 3.89 -1.20
C GLY A 121 -21.67 4.40 -2.62
N THR A 122 -20.62 4.60 -3.42
CA THR A 122 -20.72 5.09 -4.81
C THR A 122 -20.10 4.09 -5.76
N GLN A 123 -20.50 4.11 -7.01
CA GLN A 123 -19.86 3.34 -8.07
C GLN A 123 -18.95 4.24 -8.90
N PHE A 124 -17.90 4.76 -8.26
CA PHE A 124 -16.93 5.67 -8.89
C PHE A 124 -16.02 4.93 -9.86
N TYR A 125 -15.46 3.80 -9.43
CA TYR A 125 -14.65 2.92 -10.27
C TYR A 125 -15.50 1.82 -10.91
N PRO A 126 -15.02 1.21 -12.01
CA PRO A 126 -15.71 0.08 -12.64
C PRO A 126 -16.00 -1.06 -11.65
N GLU A 127 -17.13 -1.74 -11.84
CA GLU A 127 -17.44 -2.90 -11.02
C GLU A 127 -16.44 -4.02 -11.26
N CYS A 128 -15.91 -4.57 -10.17
CA CYS A 128 -14.91 -5.63 -10.22
C CYS A 128 -15.56 -7.00 -10.00
N THR A 129 -15.28 -7.93 -10.90
CA THR A 129 -15.61 -9.35 -10.70
C THR A 129 -14.31 -10.10 -10.37
N VAL A 130 -14.17 -10.48 -9.10
CA VAL A 130 -13.04 -11.31 -8.65
C VAL A 130 -13.32 -12.77 -8.99
N LYS A 131 -12.41 -13.43 -9.68
CA LYS A 131 -12.50 -14.86 -9.94
C LYS A 131 -12.08 -15.66 -8.70
N LYS A 132 -12.64 -16.87 -8.56
CA LYS A 132 -12.30 -17.75 -7.41
C LYS A 132 -10.80 -18.06 -7.31
N GLU A 133 -10.14 -18.16 -8.45
CA GLU A 133 -8.70 -18.46 -8.55
C GLU A 133 -7.83 -17.31 -8.02
N GLU A 134 -8.38 -16.09 -7.99
CA GLU A 134 -7.69 -14.88 -7.54
C GLU A 134 -7.78 -14.69 -6.01
N ILE A 135 -8.59 -15.47 -5.30
CA ILE A 135 -8.83 -15.31 -3.85
C ILE A 135 -7.53 -15.43 -3.05
N LEU A 136 -6.64 -16.34 -3.43
CA LEU A 136 -5.37 -16.55 -2.73
C LEU A 136 -4.45 -15.33 -2.76
N ASP A 137 -4.60 -14.45 -3.75
CA ASP A 137 -3.81 -13.21 -3.85
C ASP A 137 -4.21 -12.14 -2.81
N PHE A 138 -5.36 -12.32 -2.16
CA PHE A 138 -5.84 -11.41 -1.11
C PHE A 138 -5.46 -11.86 0.30
N LEU A 139 -5.14 -13.16 0.46
CA LEU A 139 -4.83 -13.73 1.78
C LEU A 139 -3.42 -13.32 2.25
N GLN A 140 -3.26 -13.22 3.56
CA GLN A 140 -1.95 -13.16 4.18
C GLN A 140 -1.27 -14.52 4.05
N PRO A 141 0.08 -14.60 4.06
CA PRO A 141 0.77 -15.89 4.05
C PRO A 141 0.29 -16.83 5.15
N GLU A 142 0.04 -16.28 6.32
CA GLU A 142 -0.44 -17.01 7.50
C GLU A 142 -1.84 -17.61 7.27
N ASP A 143 -2.75 -16.89 6.60
CA ASP A 143 -4.10 -17.39 6.26
C ASP A 143 -4.01 -18.56 5.27
N VAL A 144 -3.07 -18.50 4.32
CA VAL A 144 -2.83 -19.59 3.35
C VAL A 144 -2.31 -20.84 4.06
N GLU A 145 -1.35 -20.69 4.98
CA GLU A 145 -0.82 -21.77 5.81
C GLU A 145 -1.92 -22.42 6.65
N GLU A 146 -2.77 -21.62 7.30
CA GLU A 146 -3.90 -22.10 8.07
C GLU A 146 -4.91 -22.86 7.20
N ALA A 147 -5.27 -22.32 6.05
CA ALA A 147 -6.18 -22.96 5.09
C ALA A 147 -5.64 -24.30 4.60
N VAL A 148 -4.34 -24.38 4.27
CA VAL A 148 -3.67 -25.64 3.90
C VAL A 148 -3.67 -26.63 5.05
N SER A 149 -3.34 -26.19 6.27
CA SER A 149 -3.35 -27.02 7.46
C SER A 149 -4.72 -27.62 7.73
N LEU A 150 -5.77 -26.80 7.68
CA LEU A 150 -7.16 -27.23 7.81
C LEU A 150 -7.57 -28.24 6.72
N TYR A 151 -7.19 -27.98 5.47
CA TYR A 151 -7.46 -28.91 4.37
C TYR A 151 -6.81 -30.28 4.61
N LEU A 152 -5.54 -30.30 5.02
CA LEU A 152 -4.81 -31.53 5.29
C LEU A 152 -5.43 -32.29 6.47
N GLN A 153 -5.84 -31.60 7.52
CA GLN A 153 -6.51 -32.22 8.67
C GLN A 153 -7.89 -32.78 8.29
N LEU A 154 -8.74 -31.96 7.68
CA LEU A 154 -10.14 -32.33 7.46
C LEU A 154 -10.35 -33.24 6.25
N LYS A 155 -9.55 -33.12 5.20
CA LYS A 155 -9.71 -33.85 3.94
C LYS A 155 -8.73 -35.01 3.79
N LYS A 156 -7.56 -34.94 4.40
CA LYS A 156 -6.51 -35.93 4.28
C LYS A 156 -6.29 -36.72 5.58
N GLY A 157 -6.86 -36.27 6.69
CA GLY A 157 -6.73 -36.94 8.00
C GLY A 157 -5.35 -36.84 8.63
N TYR A 158 -4.52 -35.89 8.20
CA TYR A 158 -3.22 -35.66 8.81
C TYR A 158 -3.37 -35.02 10.19
N LEU A 159 -2.53 -35.44 11.14
CA LEU A 159 -2.39 -34.74 12.41
C LEU A 159 -1.30 -33.66 12.25
N ILE A 160 -1.73 -32.43 12.24
CA ILE A 160 -0.82 -31.29 12.08
C ILE A 160 -0.70 -30.57 13.41
N TYR A 161 0.52 -30.46 13.92
CA TYR A 161 0.84 -29.60 15.05
C TYR A 161 1.21 -28.24 14.52
N SER A 162 0.36 -27.23 14.69
CA SER A 162 0.74 -25.86 14.36
C SER A 162 1.85 -25.40 15.29
N SER A 163 3.01 -25.08 14.77
CA SER A 163 4.02 -24.38 15.56
C SER A 163 3.60 -22.93 15.66
N THR A 164 2.94 -22.57 16.75
CA THR A 164 2.56 -21.16 17.05
C THR A 164 3.75 -20.28 17.44
N ASN A 165 4.95 -20.82 17.46
CA ASN A 165 6.15 -20.08 17.82
C ASN A 165 6.86 -19.55 16.56
N LYS A 166 6.62 -18.28 16.27
CA LYS A 166 7.42 -17.46 15.33
C LYS A 166 8.86 -17.17 15.82
N LEU A 167 9.37 -17.94 16.77
CA LEU A 167 10.72 -17.81 17.31
C LEU A 167 11.61 -18.89 16.70
N ASP A 168 12.39 -18.50 15.69
CA ASP A 168 13.65 -19.10 15.22
C ASP A 168 13.83 -20.63 15.43
N THR A 169 12.82 -21.43 15.17
CA THR A 169 13.02 -22.87 15.09
C THR A 169 13.25 -23.27 13.65
N GLN A 170 14.47 -23.71 13.37
CA GLN A 170 14.93 -24.27 12.10
C GLN A 170 14.24 -25.58 11.71
N THR A 171 13.07 -25.89 12.20
CA THR A 171 12.46 -27.21 12.04
C THR A 171 10.99 -27.10 11.66
N TYR A 172 10.72 -27.45 10.40
CA TYR A 172 9.44 -27.86 9.81
C TYR A 172 8.19 -27.03 10.20
N GLU A 173 7.71 -26.24 9.28
CA GLU A 173 6.42 -25.54 9.38
C GLU A 173 5.24 -26.54 9.34
N LEU A 174 5.43 -27.74 8.77
CA LEU A 174 4.46 -28.84 8.71
C LEU A 174 5.17 -30.18 8.96
N VAL A 175 4.75 -30.93 9.96
CA VAL A 175 5.13 -32.33 10.23
C VAL A 175 3.93 -33.26 10.04
#